data_d6f1e6e9cfb7950602ad49788d43a6bb
#
_entry.id   d6f1e6e9cfb7950602ad49788d43a6bb
#
_cell.length_a   1.000
_cell.length_b   1.000
_cell.length_c   1.000
_cell.angle_alpha   90.00
_cell.angle_beta   90.00
_cell.angle_gamma   90.00
#
_symmetry.space_group_name_H-M   'P 1'
#
loop_
_entity.id
_entity.type
_entity.pdbx_description
1 polymer ?
#
loop_
_entity_poly.entity_id
_entity_poly.type
_entity_poly.pdbx_seq_one_letter_code
_entity_poly.pdbx_strand_id
1 'polypeptide(L)'
;MIEDKDTKISDEIERREAEDTIAALTGQVACPADKCESKNPHKAGFVNIVGNPNVGKSTLMNDLVGERVSIITSKAQTTRHRITGIVNTPDFQIVFSDTPGVLKPNYKLQESMLGYAQGALTDADILLYVTDVVEDPTKNADFLARVAKEKIPVLLVINKIDLLKTNGDLEAIVARWKQILPNAEVFPLSAKEHFNVPNLMARIVELLPPSPPYFGKDALTDKPARFFVTEIIREKILTNYDKEVPYSVEVIVEKFDESENSIHIMATIFVERDSQKGILIGKGGSMLKKVGTEARKDIELFFDKRVYLELYVKVEPNWRNRENKLKAFGYIE
;
A
#
# COMPACT_ATOMS: atom_id res chain seq x y z
N MET A 1 -14.81 12.82 -42.33
CA MET A 1 -13.41 12.33 -42.37
C MET A 1 -12.37 13.44 -42.11
N ILE A 2 -12.80 14.65 -41.74
CA ILE A 2 -11.94 15.79 -41.37
C ILE A 2 -12.06 16.08 -39.86
N GLU A 3 -13.22 15.86 -39.24
CA GLU A 3 -13.46 16.10 -37.80
C GLU A 3 -12.72 15.13 -36.85
N ASP A 4 -12.28 13.95 -37.34
CA ASP A 4 -11.65 12.92 -36.51
C ASP A 4 -10.11 13.13 -36.36
N LYS A 5 -9.52 14.04 -37.14
CA LYS A 5 -8.10 14.38 -37.06
C LYS A 5 -7.80 15.50 -36.07
N ASP A 6 -8.69 16.49 -36.00
CA ASP A 6 -8.49 17.65 -35.13
C ASP A 6 -8.67 17.28 -33.63
N THR A 7 -9.60 16.37 -33.34
CA THR A 7 -9.80 15.84 -31.97
C THR A 7 -8.58 15.03 -31.51
N LYS A 8 -8.01 14.18 -32.37
CA LYS A 8 -6.79 13.40 -32.02
C LYS A 8 -5.56 14.27 -31.83
N ILE A 9 -5.46 15.38 -32.58
CA ILE A 9 -4.32 16.31 -32.41
C ILE A 9 -4.48 17.12 -31.13
N SER A 10 -5.71 17.50 -30.74
CA SER A 10 -5.97 18.16 -29.45
C SER A 10 -5.64 17.26 -28.26
N ASP A 11 -6.09 16.00 -28.28
CA ASP A 11 -5.82 15.02 -27.23
C ASP A 11 -4.30 14.69 -27.11
N GLU A 12 -3.58 14.73 -28.24
CA GLU A 12 -2.14 14.46 -28.25
C GLU A 12 -1.31 15.66 -27.76
N ILE A 13 -1.81 16.89 -27.97
CA ILE A 13 -1.22 18.13 -27.43
C ILE A 13 -1.45 18.22 -25.92
N GLU A 14 -2.68 17.99 -25.44
CA GLU A 14 -2.99 17.97 -24.01
C GLU A 14 -2.21 16.88 -23.26
N ARG A 15 -2.01 15.72 -23.89
CA ARG A 15 -1.21 14.64 -23.33
C ARG A 15 0.28 15.00 -23.25
N ARG A 16 0.85 15.66 -24.26
CA ARG A 16 2.23 16.16 -24.23
C ARG A 16 2.43 17.28 -23.22
N GLU A 17 1.51 18.22 -23.11
CA GLU A 17 1.57 19.28 -22.10
C GLU A 17 1.46 18.71 -20.67
N ALA A 18 0.67 17.66 -20.46
CA ALA A 18 0.61 16.93 -19.19
C ALA A 18 1.89 16.14 -18.94
N GLU A 19 2.45 15.46 -19.94
CA GLU A 19 3.72 14.74 -19.86
C GLU A 19 4.91 15.70 -19.63
N ASP A 20 4.94 16.86 -20.28
CA ASP A 20 5.95 17.89 -20.05
C ASP A 20 5.84 18.53 -18.66
N THR A 21 4.61 18.69 -18.16
CA THR A 21 4.37 19.19 -16.79
C THR A 21 4.78 18.15 -15.76
N ILE A 22 4.51 16.87 -15.99
CA ILE A 22 4.96 15.76 -15.16
C ILE A 22 6.50 15.61 -15.25
N ALA A 23 7.09 15.75 -16.43
CA ALA A 23 8.53 15.72 -16.62
C ALA A 23 9.24 16.90 -15.93
N ALA A 24 8.65 18.08 -15.97
CA ALA A 24 9.15 19.27 -15.27
C ALA A 24 9.03 19.12 -13.73
N LEU A 25 8.00 18.46 -13.24
CA LEU A 25 7.76 18.22 -11.81
C LEU A 25 8.54 17.00 -11.29
N THR A 26 8.80 15.99 -12.13
CA THR A 26 9.51 14.75 -11.76
C THR A 26 10.98 14.74 -12.15
N GLY A 27 11.48 15.76 -12.86
CA GLY A 27 12.88 15.83 -13.27
C GLY A 27 13.28 14.80 -14.34
N GLN A 28 12.32 14.15 -15.04
CA GLN A 28 12.56 13.23 -16.15
C GLN A 28 12.86 13.97 -17.47
N VAL A 29 13.76 14.93 -17.44
CA VAL A 29 14.49 15.33 -18.63
C VAL A 29 15.72 14.45 -18.71
N ALA A 30 15.86 13.66 -19.78
CA ALA A 30 17.04 12.88 -20.06
C ALA A 30 18.26 13.79 -20.09
N CYS A 31 18.96 13.94 -18.98
CA CYS A 31 20.28 14.55 -18.93
C CYS A 31 21.31 13.53 -19.40
N PRO A 32 22.28 13.92 -20.25
CA PRO A 32 23.45 13.07 -20.57
C PRO A 32 24.23 12.79 -19.29
N ALA A 33 24.64 11.53 -19.12
CA ALA A 33 25.13 10.89 -17.90
C ALA A 33 26.40 11.49 -17.23
N ASP A 34 26.93 12.62 -17.66
CA ASP A 34 28.26 13.05 -17.22
C ASP A 34 28.40 14.43 -16.54
N LYS A 35 27.33 15.18 -16.33
CA LYS A 35 27.43 16.49 -15.61
C LYS A 35 26.10 16.92 -14.97
N CYS A 36 25.75 16.36 -13.84
CA CYS A 36 24.82 17.00 -12.91
C CYS A 36 25.29 16.75 -11.47
N GLU A 37 26.27 17.51 -11.01
CA GLU A 37 26.46 17.74 -9.59
C GLU A 37 25.27 18.58 -9.11
N SER A 38 24.33 17.97 -8.40
CA SER A 38 23.21 18.68 -7.78
C SER A 38 23.78 19.70 -6.79
N LYS A 39 23.43 20.97 -6.95
CA LYS A 39 23.85 22.06 -6.06
C LYS A 39 23.30 21.92 -4.63
N ASN A 40 22.34 21.04 -4.40
CA ASN A 40 21.74 20.76 -3.11
C ASN A 40 22.17 19.36 -2.61
N PRO A 41 22.41 19.19 -1.29
CA PRO A 41 22.71 17.87 -0.75
C PRO A 41 21.52 16.93 -0.99
N HIS A 42 21.82 15.67 -1.37
CA HIS A 42 20.80 14.62 -1.52
C HIS A 42 19.97 14.50 -0.24
N LYS A 43 18.68 14.29 -0.38
CA LYS A 43 17.76 14.09 0.73
C LYS A 43 17.24 12.65 0.76
N ALA A 44 17.11 12.05 1.94
CA ALA A 44 16.45 10.76 2.06
C ALA A 44 15.77 10.64 3.44
N GLY A 45 14.64 9.92 3.50
CA GLY A 45 13.94 9.72 4.75
C GLY A 45 12.86 8.66 4.68
N PHE A 46 12.45 8.19 5.86
CA PHE A 46 11.38 7.23 6.06
C PHE A 46 10.06 7.96 6.29
N VAL A 47 9.08 7.67 5.43
CA VAL A 47 7.73 8.25 5.48
C VAL A 47 6.73 7.14 5.80
N ASN A 48 6.29 7.08 7.04
CA ASN A 48 5.43 6.01 7.51
C ASN A 48 3.96 6.40 7.45
N ILE A 49 3.14 5.51 6.88
CA ILE A 49 1.72 5.70 6.63
C ILE A 49 0.93 4.90 7.68
N VAL A 50 0.24 5.59 8.55
CA VAL A 50 -0.57 5.01 9.63
C VAL A 50 -2.00 5.52 9.57
N GLY A 51 -2.93 4.82 10.21
CA GLY A 51 -4.34 5.20 10.29
C GLY A 51 -5.24 3.98 10.36
N ASN A 52 -6.53 4.20 10.47
CA ASN A 52 -7.53 3.15 10.64
C ASN A 52 -7.65 2.23 9.41
N PRO A 53 -8.26 1.04 9.53
CA PRO A 53 -8.55 0.20 8.38
C PRO A 53 -9.46 0.92 7.37
N ASN A 54 -9.25 0.65 6.07
CA ASN A 54 -10.08 1.11 4.95
C ASN A 54 -10.10 2.64 4.68
N VAL A 55 -9.26 3.42 5.31
CA VAL A 55 -9.12 4.86 5.02
C VAL A 55 -8.36 5.16 3.72
N GLY A 56 -7.79 4.12 3.08
CA GLY A 56 -7.11 4.25 1.78
C GLY A 56 -5.59 4.38 1.86
N LYS A 57 -4.94 3.89 2.93
CA LYS A 57 -3.46 3.92 3.10
C LYS A 57 -2.73 3.25 1.94
N SER A 58 -3.08 2.00 1.61
CA SER A 58 -2.45 1.23 0.53
C SER A 58 -2.72 1.86 -0.85
N THR A 59 -3.88 2.48 -1.06
CA THR A 59 -4.19 3.23 -2.29
C THR A 59 -3.27 4.43 -2.41
N LEU A 60 -3.15 5.22 -1.35
CA LEU A 60 -2.26 6.37 -1.30
C LEU A 60 -0.79 5.95 -1.47
N MET A 61 -0.37 4.86 -0.83
CA MET A 61 0.98 4.32 -0.97
C MET A 61 1.32 3.99 -2.43
N ASN A 62 0.43 3.24 -3.12
CA ASN A 62 0.65 2.89 -4.52
C ASN A 62 0.67 4.13 -5.43
N ASP A 63 -0.17 5.12 -5.15
CA ASP A 63 -0.23 6.38 -5.89
C ASP A 63 1.06 7.21 -5.70
N LEU A 64 1.56 7.31 -4.46
CA LEU A 64 2.82 8.01 -4.15
C LEU A 64 4.06 7.33 -4.74
N VAL A 65 4.07 5.99 -4.77
CA VAL A 65 5.20 5.20 -5.34
C VAL A 65 5.13 5.15 -6.87
N GLY A 66 3.94 5.29 -7.45
CA GLY A 66 3.69 5.15 -8.88
C GLY A 66 3.61 3.69 -9.34
N GLU A 67 3.67 2.72 -8.41
CA GLU A 67 3.68 1.29 -8.68
C GLU A 67 2.82 0.53 -7.68
N ARG A 68 2.32 -0.63 -8.08
CA ARG A 68 1.48 -1.48 -7.23
C ARG A 68 2.33 -2.33 -6.28
N VAL A 69 2.73 -1.77 -5.14
CA VAL A 69 3.50 -2.45 -4.09
C VAL A 69 2.63 -3.00 -2.97
N SER A 70 1.41 -2.49 -2.77
CA SER A 70 0.43 -2.96 -1.79
C SER A 70 -0.85 -3.40 -2.46
N ILE A 71 -1.49 -4.46 -1.94
CA ILE A 71 -2.81 -4.91 -2.41
C ILE A 71 -3.90 -3.97 -1.91
N ILE A 72 -4.94 -3.80 -2.72
CA ILE A 72 -6.05 -2.89 -2.42
C ILE A 72 -7.36 -3.67 -2.42
N THR A 73 -8.08 -3.68 -1.29
CA THR A 73 -9.44 -4.20 -1.21
C THR A 73 -10.30 -3.33 -0.29
N SER A 74 -11.62 -3.45 -0.42
CA SER A 74 -12.57 -2.80 0.50
C SER A 74 -12.66 -3.47 1.88
N LYS A 75 -11.99 -4.61 2.08
CA LYS A 75 -12.07 -5.38 3.33
C LYS A 75 -11.04 -4.91 4.34
N ALA A 76 -11.39 -4.96 5.62
CA ALA A 76 -10.43 -4.72 6.70
C ALA A 76 -9.32 -5.78 6.70
N GLN A 77 -8.18 -5.49 7.31
CA GLN A 77 -7.01 -6.39 7.39
C GLN A 77 -6.46 -6.80 6.00
N THR A 78 -6.62 -5.93 5.01
CA THR A 78 -6.00 -6.12 3.69
C THR A 78 -4.49 -6.14 3.83
N THR A 79 -3.90 -5.12 4.42
CA THR A 79 -2.48 -5.08 4.78
C THR A 79 -2.27 -5.76 6.14
N ARG A 80 -1.43 -6.79 6.19
CA ARG A 80 -1.08 -7.53 7.42
C ARG A 80 0.37 -7.35 7.82
N HIS A 81 1.24 -7.13 6.86
CA HIS A 81 2.65 -6.84 7.05
C HIS A 81 2.92 -5.35 6.84
N ARG A 82 4.03 -4.89 7.34
CA ARG A 82 4.59 -3.61 6.95
C ARG A 82 5.19 -3.75 5.56
N ILE A 83 4.75 -2.93 4.61
CA ILE A 83 5.17 -3.00 3.20
C ILE A 83 5.95 -1.72 2.88
N THR A 84 7.15 -1.89 2.35
CA THR A 84 8.02 -0.78 1.96
C THR A 84 7.91 -0.53 0.46
N GLY A 85 7.77 0.75 0.07
CA GLY A 85 7.87 1.22 -1.31
C GLY A 85 8.87 2.37 -1.40
N ILE A 86 9.74 2.33 -2.40
CA ILE A 86 10.87 3.24 -2.51
C ILE A 86 10.73 4.08 -3.76
N VAL A 87 10.76 5.40 -3.58
CA VAL A 87 10.82 6.37 -4.68
C VAL A 87 12.23 6.90 -4.78
N ASN A 88 12.84 6.74 -5.96
CA ASN A 88 14.21 7.14 -6.23
C ASN A 88 14.26 8.23 -7.29
N THR A 89 14.98 9.30 -7.00
CA THR A 89 15.33 10.35 -7.97
C THR A 89 16.82 10.69 -7.85
N PRO A 90 17.39 11.48 -8.75
CA PRO A 90 18.76 11.98 -8.58
C PRO A 90 18.96 12.76 -7.27
N ASP A 91 17.97 13.53 -6.84
CA ASP A 91 18.06 14.48 -5.74
C ASP A 91 17.54 13.97 -4.41
N PHE A 92 16.66 12.97 -4.42
CA PHE A 92 16.08 12.41 -3.19
C PHE A 92 15.72 10.92 -3.29
N GLN A 93 15.61 10.28 -2.12
CA GLN A 93 15.01 8.97 -1.95
C GLN A 93 13.98 9.01 -0.84
N ILE A 94 12.77 8.52 -1.10
CA ILE A 94 11.71 8.37 -0.10
C ILE A 94 11.45 6.89 0.13
N VAL A 95 11.51 6.48 1.39
CA VAL A 95 11.16 5.12 1.80
C VAL A 95 9.79 5.17 2.47
N PHE A 96 8.75 4.94 1.67
CA PHE A 96 7.37 4.83 2.17
C PHE A 96 7.16 3.50 2.88
N SER A 97 6.29 3.51 3.89
CA SER A 97 5.95 2.32 4.65
C SER A 97 4.44 2.26 4.90
N ASP A 98 3.74 1.37 4.17
CA ASP A 98 2.32 1.07 4.44
C ASP A 98 2.22 0.13 5.64
N THR A 99 1.34 0.45 6.58
CA THR A 99 1.14 -0.32 7.80
C THR A 99 -0.26 -0.93 7.86
N PRO A 100 -0.42 -2.05 8.60
CA PRO A 100 -1.74 -2.54 8.94
C PRO A 100 -2.57 -1.44 9.61
N GLY A 101 -3.89 -1.46 9.33
CA GLY A 101 -4.79 -0.51 9.97
C GLY A 101 -4.83 -0.67 11.50
N VAL A 102 -4.83 0.45 12.20
CA VAL A 102 -4.92 0.49 13.66
C VAL A 102 -6.28 -0.03 14.10
N LEU A 103 -6.29 -1.11 14.88
CA LEU A 103 -7.51 -1.74 15.41
C LEU A 103 -7.26 -2.28 16.81
N LYS A 104 -8.32 -2.44 17.60
CA LYS A 104 -8.23 -3.13 18.89
C LYS A 104 -8.07 -4.63 18.64
N PRO A 105 -6.97 -5.26 19.08
CA PRO A 105 -6.70 -6.66 18.79
C PRO A 105 -7.62 -7.60 19.57
N ASN A 106 -8.11 -8.65 18.90
CA ASN A 106 -8.90 -9.72 19.48
C ASN A 106 -8.15 -11.07 19.50
N TYR A 107 -7.03 -11.18 18.79
CA TYR A 107 -6.20 -12.38 18.71
C TYR A 107 -4.76 -11.99 18.33
N LYS A 108 -3.80 -12.91 18.57
CA LYS A 108 -2.35 -12.63 18.47
C LYS A 108 -1.88 -12.07 17.11
N LEU A 109 -2.44 -12.53 16.01
CA LEU A 109 -2.11 -11.93 14.70
C LEU A 109 -2.43 -10.43 14.66
N GLN A 110 -3.57 -10.00 15.23
CA GLN A 110 -3.92 -8.58 15.28
C GLN A 110 -3.02 -7.79 16.25
N GLU A 111 -2.51 -8.43 17.30
CA GLU A 111 -1.49 -7.83 18.17
C GLU A 111 -0.20 -7.56 17.40
N SER A 112 0.26 -8.52 16.59
CA SER A 112 1.42 -8.33 15.71
C SER A 112 1.18 -7.21 14.68
N MET A 113 -0.01 -7.17 14.07
CA MET A 113 -0.39 -6.09 13.14
C MET A 113 -0.37 -4.71 13.82
N LEU A 114 -0.89 -4.61 15.04
CA LEU A 114 -0.84 -3.37 15.83
C LEU A 114 0.60 -2.99 16.17
N GLY A 115 1.44 -3.99 16.48
CA GLY A 115 2.88 -3.80 16.70
C GLY A 115 3.58 -3.12 15.52
N TYR A 116 3.28 -3.52 14.28
CA TYR A 116 3.82 -2.86 13.08
C TYR A 116 3.40 -1.38 12.99
N ALA A 117 2.12 -1.08 13.27
CA ALA A 117 1.64 0.30 13.24
C ALA A 117 2.26 1.16 14.38
N GLN A 118 2.52 0.56 15.55
CA GLN A 118 3.19 1.25 16.65
C GLN A 118 4.68 1.46 16.38
N GLY A 119 5.37 0.45 15.83
CA GLY A 119 6.77 0.57 15.42
C GLY A 119 6.99 1.67 14.40
N ALA A 120 6.03 1.84 13.49
CA ALA A 120 6.09 2.88 12.47
C ALA A 120 6.04 4.32 13.04
N LEU A 121 5.66 4.53 14.29
CA LEU A 121 5.77 5.84 14.94
C LEU A 121 7.22 6.15 15.36
N THR A 122 8.03 5.13 15.66
CA THR A 122 9.35 5.31 16.27
C THR A 122 10.48 5.47 15.25
N ASP A 123 10.30 5.00 14.02
CA ASP A 123 11.33 4.95 12.98
C ASP A 123 11.00 5.84 11.76
N ALA A 124 10.06 6.75 11.88
CA ALA A 124 9.69 7.70 10.85
C ALA A 124 10.49 9.02 10.95
N ASP A 125 10.89 9.57 9.81
CA ASP A 125 11.30 10.97 9.68
C ASP A 125 10.08 11.89 9.46
N ILE A 126 9.06 11.36 8.76
CA ILE A 126 7.78 12.03 8.50
C ILE A 126 6.66 11.01 8.72
N LEU A 127 5.60 11.43 9.39
CA LEU A 127 4.43 10.59 9.64
C LEU A 127 3.23 11.07 8.82
N LEU A 128 2.68 10.19 7.97
CA LEU A 128 1.39 10.40 7.32
C LEU A 128 0.30 9.73 8.17
N TYR A 129 -0.50 10.51 8.88
CA TYR A 129 -1.71 10.00 9.50
C TYR A 129 -2.87 10.10 8.53
N VAL A 130 -3.32 8.96 8.01
CA VAL A 130 -4.39 8.89 7.01
C VAL A 130 -5.73 8.59 7.67
N THR A 131 -6.68 9.46 7.44
CA THR A 131 -8.11 9.31 7.77
C THR A 131 -8.96 9.47 6.51
N ASP A 132 -10.28 9.31 6.61
CA ASP A 132 -11.20 9.63 5.54
C ASP A 132 -12.37 10.49 6.01
N VAL A 133 -13.22 10.91 5.07
CA VAL A 133 -14.35 11.82 5.34
C VAL A 133 -15.47 11.21 6.18
N VAL A 134 -15.45 9.89 6.40
CA VAL A 134 -16.50 9.13 7.15
C VAL A 134 -16.03 8.70 8.52
N GLU A 135 -14.72 8.78 8.78
CA GLU A 135 -14.10 8.26 10.00
C GLU A 135 -14.48 9.07 11.24
N ASP A 136 -14.78 8.33 12.33
CA ASP A 136 -14.93 8.91 13.65
C ASP A 136 -13.55 8.95 14.38
N PRO A 137 -12.99 10.13 14.66
CA PRO A 137 -11.70 10.28 15.34
C PRO A 137 -11.63 9.65 16.73
N THR A 138 -12.77 9.44 17.39
CA THR A 138 -12.81 8.86 18.75
C THR A 138 -12.45 7.37 18.78
N LYS A 139 -12.48 6.72 17.62
CA LYS A 139 -12.40 5.25 17.48
C LYS A 139 -11.07 4.66 17.98
N ASN A 140 -9.96 5.42 17.89
CA ASN A 140 -8.61 5.01 18.32
C ASN A 140 -7.90 6.17 19.05
N ALA A 141 -8.58 6.77 20.01
CA ALA A 141 -8.08 7.95 20.76
C ALA A 141 -6.69 7.73 21.39
N ASP A 142 -6.41 6.52 21.91
CA ASP A 142 -5.11 6.17 22.50
C ASP A 142 -3.96 6.22 21.46
N PHE A 143 -4.22 5.76 20.24
CA PHE A 143 -3.22 5.82 19.15
C PHE A 143 -3.04 7.27 18.69
N LEU A 144 -4.11 8.01 18.53
CA LEU A 144 -4.08 9.45 18.19
C LEU A 144 -3.33 10.26 19.24
N ALA A 145 -3.52 9.95 20.52
CA ALA A 145 -2.78 10.62 21.61
C ALA A 145 -1.25 10.36 21.55
N ARG A 146 -0.82 9.22 20.98
CA ARG A 146 0.61 8.96 20.70
C ARG A 146 1.07 9.80 19.51
N VAL A 147 0.32 9.78 18.38
CA VAL A 147 0.63 10.59 17.21
C VAL A 147 0.76 12.07 17.55
N ALA A 148 -0.13 12.61 18.41
CA ALA A 148 -0.10 14.01 18.85
C ALA A 148 1.15 14.37 19.68
N LYS A 149 1.85 13.39 20.25
CA LYS A 149 3.08 13.58 21.04
C LYS A 149 4.36 13.46 20.22
N GLU A 150 4.25 13.01 18.96
CA GLU A 150 5.42 12.88 18.10
C GLU A 150 6.05 14.27 17.84
N LYS A 151 7.39 14.27 17.78
CA LYS A 151 8.17 15.50 17.52
C LYS A 151 8.53 15.67 16.05
N ILE A 152 8.33 14.63 15.27
CA ILE A 152 8.56 14.64 13.82
C ILE A 152 7.39 15.34 13.09
N PRO A 153 7.57 15.80 11.86
CA PRO A 153 6.49 16.32 11.05
C PRO A 153 5.35 15.31 10.90
N VAL A 154 4.14 15.72 11.23
CA VAL A 154 2.91 14.93 11.05
C VAL A 154 2.06 15.59 9.98
N LEU A 155 1.84 14.88 8.88
CA LEU A 155 0.93 15.28 7.81
C LEU A 155 -0.37 14.51 7.97
N LEU A 156 -1.45 15.23 8.26
CA LEU A 156 -2.79 14.69 8.41
C LEU A 156 -3.46 14.63 7.03
N VAL A 157 -3.58 13.45 6.49
CA VAL A 157 -4.21 13.20 5.19
C VAL A 157 -5.69 12.89 5.39
N ILE A 158 -6.58 13.76 4.90
CA ILE A 158 -8.03 13.53 4.85
C ILE A 158 -8.35 13.00 3.45
N ASN A 159 -8.45 11.69 3.32
CA ASN A 159 -8.65 11.00 2.05
C ASN A 159 -10.15 10.88 1.68
N LYS A 160 -10.41 10.48 0.44
CA LYS A 160 -11.74 10.24 -0.13
C LYS A 160 -12.65 11.47 -0.17
N ILE A 161 -12.07 12.66 -0.39
CA ILE A 161 -12.86 13.90 -0.51
C ILE A 161 -13.79 13.88 -1.73
N ASP A 162 -13.56 13.01 -2.69
CA ASP A 162 -14.45 12.70 -3.82
C ASP A 162 -15.85 12.22 -3.38
N LEU A 163 -16.00 11.75 -2.15
CA LEU A 163 -17.30 11.36 -1.57
C LEU A 163 -18.08 12.54 -0.96
N LEU A 164 -17.48 13.71 -0.79
CA LEU A 164 -18.14 14.88 -0.24
C LEU A 164 -19.04 15.55 -1.27
N LYS A 165 -20.16 16.10 -0.81
CA LYS A 165 -21.12 16.80 -1.64
C LYS A 165 -20.90 18.30 -1.66
N THR A 166 -20.36 18.86 -0.61
CA THR A 166 -20.15 20.31 -0.46
C THR A 166 -18.80 20.65 0.16
N ASN A 167 -18.26 21.82 -0.13
CA ASN A 167 -17.02 22.31 0.49
C ASN A 167 -17.18 22.56 2.00
N GLY A 168 -18.38 22.93 2.45
CA GLY A 168 -18.65 23.14 3.88
C GLY A 168 -18.49 21.89 4.73
N ASP A 169 -18.77 20.71 4.16
CA ASP A 169 -18.54 19.43 4.82
C ASP A 169 -17.04 19.22 5.09
N LEU A 170 -16.19 19.57 4.12
CA LEU A 170 -14.74 19.46 4.25
C LEU A 170 -14.21 20.40 5.35
N GLU A 171 -14.66 21.65 5.38
CA GLU A 171 -14.23 22.63 6.40
C GLU A 171 -14.56 22.15 7.82
N ALA A 172 -15.74 21.59 8.02
CA ALA A 172 -16.15 21.03 9.32
C ALA A 172 -15.26 19.84 9.74
N ILE A 173 -14.93 18.95 8.80
CA ILE A 173 -14.04 17.81 9.04
C ILE A 173 -12.64 18.30 9.40
N VAL A 174 -12.08 19.24 8.64
CA VAL A 174 -10.76 19.84 8.90
C VAL A 174 -10.72 20.49 10.26
N ALA A 175 -11.75 21.29 10.62
CA ALA A 175 -11.83 21.95 11.93
C ALA A 175 -11.85 20.95 13.10
N ARG A 176 -12.59 19.84 12.95
CA ARG A 176 -12.65 18.75 13.94
C ARG A 176 -11.29 18.07 14.12
N TRP A 177 -10.61 17.73 13.03
CA TRP A 177 -9.30 17.10 13.10
C TRP A 177 -8.21 18.01 13.63
N LYS A 178 -8.25 19.31 13.33
CA LYS A 178 -7.32 20.31 13.92
C LYS A 178 -7.44 20.44 15.42
N GLN A 179 -8.61 20.16 16.02
CA GLN A 179 -8.75 20.12 17.48
C GLN A 179 -8.03 18.90 18.09
N ILE A 180 -7.92 17.80 17.37
CA ILE A 180 -7.32 16.54 17.84
C ILE A 180 -5.81 16.52 17.59
N LEU A 181 -5.39 16.97 16.41
CA LEU A 181 -4.00 17.04 15.97
C LEU A 181 -3.64 18.50 15.59
N PRO A 182 -3.53 19.41 16.57
CA PRO A 182 -3.38 20.84 16.30
C PRO A 182 -2.06 21.19 15.58
N ASN A 183 -1.03 20.38 15.76
CA ASN A 183 0.29 20.58 15.17
C ASN A 183 0.45 19.91 13.79
N ALA A 184 -0.53 19.13 13.34
CA ALA A 184 -0.45 18.45 12.06
C ALA A 184 -0.81 19.38 10.90
N GLU A 185 -0.07 19.31 9.82
CA GLU A 185 -0.40 19.96 8.56
C GLU A 185 -1.45 19.14 7.81
N VAL A 186 -2.53 19.77 7.35
CA VAL A 186 -3.71 19.05 6.81
C VAL A 186 -3.68 19.02 5.30
N PHE A 187 -3.81 17.82 4.72
CA PHE A 187 -3.88 17.53 3.29
C PHE A 187 -5.18 16.81 2.92
N PRO A 188 -6.24 17.56 2.54
CA PRO A 188 -7.41 16.96 1.94
C PRO A 188 -7.07 16.45 0.53
N LEU A 189 -7.36 15.17 0.23
CA LEU A 189 -7.07 14.57 -1.07
C LEU A 189 -8.00 13.41 -1.43
N SER A 190 -7.95 12.99 -2.69
CA SER A 190 -8.49 11.72 -3.14
C SER A 190 -7.37 10.91 -3.79
N ALA A 191 -6.90 9.88 -3.10
CA ALA A 191 -5.89 8.96 -3.64
C ALA A 191 -6.44 8.16 -4.85
N LYS A 192 -7.75 7.96 -4.91
CA LYS A 192 -8.40 7.26 -6.02
C LYS A 192 -8.40 8.09 -7.30
N GLU A 193 -8.65 9.38 -7.17
CA GLU A 193 -8.75 10.32 -8.30
C GLU A 193 -7.44 11.10 -8.52
N HIS A 194 -6.35 10.72 -7.84
CA HIS A 194 -5.04 11.40 -7.87
C HIS A 194 -5.11 12.90 -7.55
N PHE A 195 -6.16 13.33 -6.84
CA PHE A 195 -6.37 14.74 -6.53
C PHE A 195 -5.57 15.16 -5.29
N ASN A 196 -4.80 16.25 -5.41
CA ASN A 196 -3.96 16.85 -4.38
C ASN A 196 -2.80 15.96 -3.85
N VAL A 197 -2.55 14.81 -4.46
CA VAL A 197 -1.44 13.91 -4.14
C VAL A 197 -0.09 14.51 -4.54
N PRO A 198 0.05 15.20 -5.71
CA PRO A 198 1.30 15.88 -6.05
C PRO A 198 1.73 16.95 -5.03
N ASN A 199 0.79 17.70 -4.45
CA ASN A 199 1.11 18.70 -3.42
C ASN A 199 1.58 18.04 -2.11
N LEU A 200 0.99 16.91 -1.73
CA LEU A 200 1.48 16.10 -0.60
C LEU A 200 2.90 15.60 -0.87
N MET A 201 3.18 15.09 -2.08
CA MET A 201 4.52 14.63 -2.46
C MET A 201 5.55 15.76 -2.40
N ALA A 202 5.23 16.93 -2.95
CA ALA A 202 6.11 18.11 -2.91
C ALA A 202 6.44 18.49 -1.45
N ARG A 203 5.44 18.48 -0.57
CA ARG A 203 5.63 18.79 0.85
C ARG A 203 6.49 17.75 1.57
N ILE A 204 6.32 16.48 1.26
CA ILE A 204 7.18 15.41 1.80
C ILE A 204 8.64 15.68 1.40
N VAL A 205 8.93 15.94 0.13
CA VAL A 205 10.28 16.22 -0.37
C VAL A 205 10.91 17.44 0.32
N GLU A 206 10.13 18.48 0.58
CA GLU A 206 10.61 19.67 1.35
C GLU A 206 11.07 19.28 2.75
N LEU A 207 10.31 18.42 3.43
CA LEU A 207 10.53 18.01 4.82
C LEU A 207 11.62 16.95 4.99
N LEU A 208 12.04 16.28 3.91
CA LEU A 208 13.09 15.25 3.98
C LEU A 208 14.40 15.83 4.54
N PRO A 209 15.06 15.11 5.46
CA PRO A 209 16.38 15.49 5.95
C PRO A 209 17.46 15.30 4.88
N PRO A 210 18.56 16.08 4.93
CA PRO A 210 19.76 15.78 4.13
C PRO A 210 20.33 14.42 4.58
N SER A 211 20.39 13.47 3.63
CA SER A 211 20.89 12.12 3.88
C SER A 211 21.31 11.46 2.57
N PRO A 212 22.32 10.59 2.55
CA PRO A 212 22.54 9.70 1.42
C PRO A 212 21.38 8.71 1.27
N PRO A 213 21.22 8.08 0.10
CA PRO A 213 20.17 7.07 -0.09
C PRO A 213 20.40 5.84 0.81
N TYR A 214 19.32 5.29 1.35
CA TYR A 214 19.33 4.09 2.20
C TYR A 214 19.36 2.79 1.38
N PHE A 215 18.80 2.82 0.17
CA PHE A 215 18.67 1.68 -0.73
C PHE A 215 19.32 1.98 -2.09
N GLY A 216 19.61 0.93 -2.84
CA GLY A 216 20.05 1.07 -4.23
C GLY A 216 19.05 1.89 -5.07
N LYS A 217 19.54 2.61 -6.06
CA LYS A 217 18.69 3.51 -6.88
C LYS A 217 17.70 2.76 -7.78
N ASP A 218 17.89 1.48 -7.98
CA ASP A 218 17.01 0.54 -8.70
C ASP A 218 16.00 -0.19 -7.78
N ALA A 219 16.12 -0.01 -6.47
CA ALA A 219 15.25 -0.65 -5.51
C ALA A 219 13.86 0.00 -5.50
N LEU A 220 12.81 -0.80 -5.69
CA LEU A 220 11.41 -0.41 -5.57
C LEU A 220 10.83 -0.77 -4.20
N THR A 221 11.33 -1.82 -3.56
CA THR A 221 10.84 -2.38 -2.30
C THR A 221 11.90 -3.25 -1.62
N ASP A 222 11.73 -3.51 -0.33
CA ASP A 222 12.53 -4.48 0.43
C ASP A 222 11.96 -5.92 0.39
N LYS A 223 10.78 -6.10 -0.23
CA LYS A 223 10.09 -7.40 -0.23
C LYS A 223 10.54 -8.29 -1.39
N PRO A 224 10.72 -9.60 -1.14
CA PRO A 224 11.06 -10.54 -2.20
C PRO A 224 9.86 -10.81 -3.12
N ALA A 225 10.11 -11.27 -4.35
CA ALA A 225 9.09 -11.62 -5.33
C ALA A 225 8.00 -12.57 -4.77
N ARG A 226 8.39 -13.54 -3.95
CA ARG A 226 7.46 -14.48 -3.30
C ARG A 226 6.40 -13.79 -2.43
N PHE A 227 6.75 -12.68 -1.80
CA PHE A 227 5.83 -11.90 -0.98
C PHE A 227 4.68 -11.33 -1.84
N PHE A 228 4.98 -10.77 -3.01
CA PHE A 228 3.96 -10.22 -3.91
C PHE A 228 3.03 -11.30 -4.44
N VAL A 229 3.57 -12.48 -4.76
CA VAL A 229 2.72 -13.64 -5.14
C VAL A 229 1.76 -14.01 -4.01
N THR A 230 2.25 -14.09 -2.78
CA THR A 230 1.42 -14.33 -1.59
C THR A 230 0.30 -13.31 -1.47
N GLU A 231 0.64 -12.03 -1.57
CA GLU A 231 -0.32 -10.93 -1.45
C GLU A 231 -1.34 -10.93 -2.60
N ILE A 232 -0.94 -11.17 -3.85
CA ILE A 232 -1.86 -11.27 -4.98
C ILE A 232 -2.86 -12.43 -4.78
N ILE A 233 -2.40 -13.61 -4.37
CA ILE A 233 -3.30 -14.74 -4.08
C ILE A 233 -4.26 -14.36 -2.93
N ARG A 234 -3.75 -13.73 -1.87
CA ARG A 234 -4.55 -13.30 -0.73
C ARG A 234 -5.57 -12.23 -1.11
N GLU A 235 -5.23 -11.30 -2.00
CA GLU A 235 -6.19 -10.33 -2.56
C GLU A 235 -7.35 -11.02 -3.27
N LYS A 236 -7.10 -12.04 -4.10
CA LYS A 236 -8.18 -12.78 -4.77
C LYS A 236 -9.06 -13.53 -3.77
N ILE A 237 -8.50 -14.00 -2.68
CA ILE A 237 -9.31 -14.59 -1.60
C ILE A 237 -10.14 -13.49 -0.91
N LEU A 238 -9.54 -12.34 -0.59
CA LEU A 238 -10.26 -11.21 0.00
C LEU A 238 -11.43 -10.73 -0.89
N THR A 239 -11.27 -10.73 -2.21
CA THR A 239 -12.29 -10.24 -3.15
C THR A 239 -13.39 -11.27 -3.43
N ASN A 240 -13.06 -12.56 -3.46
CA ASN A 240 -13.99 -13.61 -3.88
C ASN A 240 -14.75 -14.30 -2.74
N TYR A 241 -14.36 -14.11 -1.47
CA TYR A 241 -15.02 -14.73 -0.32
C TYR A 241 -15.49 -13.69 0.68
N ASP A 242 -16.53 -14.02 1.43
CA ASP A 242 -17.15 -13.15 2.44
C ASP A 242 -17.07 -13.75 3.85
N LYS A 243 -17.67 -13.04 4.80
CA LYS A 243 -17.71 -13.37 6.22
C LYS A 243 -16.30 -13.56 6.79
N GLU A 244 -16.07 -14.68 7.49
CA GLU A 244 -14.82 -14.95 8.22
C GLU A 244 -13.72 -15.60 7.39
N VAL A 245 -14.04 -16.19 6.23
CA VAL A 245 -13.06 -16.94 5.42
C VAL A 245 -11.86 -16.08 5.02
N PRO A 246 -12.02 -14.85 4.47
CA PRO A 246 -10.90 -14.00 4.09
C PRO A 246 -9.94 -13.65 5.23
N TYR A 247 -10.46 -13.60 6.46
CA TYR A 247 -9.69 -13.22 7.65
C TYR A 247 -8.99 -14.40 8.32
N SER A 248 -9.36 -15.63 7.95
CA SER A 248 -8.81 -16.87 8.51
C SER A 248 -7.78 -17.56 7.64
N VAL A 249 -7.48 -17.00 6.45
CA VAL A 249 -6.51 -17.58 5.53
C VAL A 249 -5.11 -17.02 5.73
N GLU A 250 -4.13 -17.87 5.47
CA GLU A 250 -2.73 -17.49 5.25
C GLU A 250 -2.24 -18.17 3.98
N VAL A 251 -1.35 -17.51 3.24
CA VAL A 251 -0.81 -18.03 1.99
C VAL A 251 0.71 -18.12 2.09
N ILE A 252 1.26 -19.28 1.78
CA ILE A 252 2.72 -19.49 1.75
C ILE A 252 3.12 -20.02 0.38
N VAL A 253 4.08 -19.37 -0.24
CA VAL A 253 4.71 -19.84 -1.47
C VAL A 253 5.81 -20.83 -1.10
N GLU A 254 5.54 -22.12 -1.30
CA GLU A 254 6.48 -23.21 -1.00
C GLU A 254 7.55 -23.32 -2.10
N LYS A 255 7.15 -23.10 -3.35
CA LYS A 255 8.04 -23.20 -4.52
C LYS A 255 7.88 -21.96 -5.41
N PHE A 256 9.00 -21.41 -5.86
CA PHE A 256 9.07 -20.30 -6.80
C PHE A 256 10.30 -20.52 -7.68
N ASP A 257 10.10 -21.14 -8.83
CA ASP A 257 11.15 -21.42 -9.80
C ASP A 257 10.97 -20.51 -11.00
N GLU A 258 11.88 -19.56 -11.11
CA GLU A 258 11.89 -18.57 -12.19
C GLU A 258 12.85 -19.02 -13.29
N SER A 259 12.37 -19.01 -14.52
CA SER A 259 13.15 -19.17 -15.74
C SER A 259 13.06 -17.91 -16.60
N GLU A 260 13.73 -17.88 -17.72
CA GLU A 260 13.73 -16.73 -18.62
C GLU A 260 12.31 -16.32 -19.05
N ASN A 261 11.45 -17.27 -19.40
CA ASN A 261 10.14 -17.01 -20.00
C ASN A 261 8.95 -17.44 -19.12
N SER A 262 9.18 -18.10 -17.98
CA SER A 262 8.11 -18.63 -17.15
C SER A 262 8.49 -18.73 -15.68
N ILE A 263 7.47 -18.71 -14.81
CA ILE A 263 7.61 -18.90 -13.38
C ILE A 263 6.70 -20.08 -12.96
N HIS A 264 7.27 -21.06 -12.25
CA HIS A 264 6.52 -22.14 -11.63
C HIS A 264 6.35 -21.87 -10.15
N ILE A 265 5.09 -21.73 -9.71
CA ILE A 265 4.72 -21.37 -8.36
C ILE A 265 3.86 -22.46 -7.74
N MET A 266 4.23 -22.91 -6.56
CA MET A 266 3.40 -23.76 -5.72
C MET A 266 3.12 -23.03 -4.41
N ALA A 267 1.84 -22.79 -4.10
CA ALA A 267 1.43 -22.09 -2.89
C ALA A 267 0.39 -22.91 -2.09
N THR A 268 0.54 -22.88 -0.78
CA THR A 268 -0.41 -23.48 0.16
C THR A 268 -1.20 -22.39 0.87
N ILE A 269 -2.52 -22.52 0.83
CA ILE A 269 -3.47 -21.67 1.55
C ILE A 269 -3.87 -22.39 2.83
N PHE A 270 -3.50 -21.83 3.95
CA PHE A 270 -3.87 -22.35 5.28
C PHE A 270 -5.18 -21.74 5.73
N VAL A 271 -6.03 -22.55 6.36
CA VAL A 271 -7.31 -22.16 6.99
C VAL A 271 -7.41 -22.76 8.37
N GLU A 272 -8.28 -22.22 9.24
CA GLU A 272 -8.38 -22.70 10.63
C GLU A 272 -9.29 -23.93 10.79
N ARG A 273 -10.25 -24.15 9.86
CA ARG A 273 -11.30 -25.20 10.00
C ARG A 273 -11.57 -25.92 8.68
N ASP A 274 -12.00 -27.18 8.75
CA ASP A 274 -12.40 -27.95 7.59
C ASP A 274 -13.58 -27.34 6.82
N SER A 275 -14.52 -26.71 7.53
CA SER A 275 -15.64 -25.97 6.90
C SER A 275 -15.13 -24.83 6.01
N GLN A 276 -14.12 -24.09 6.46
CA GLN A 276 -13.48 -23.01 5.67
C GLN A 276 -12.73 -23.58 4.46
N LYS A 277 -12.03 -24.72 4.62
CA LYS A 277 -11.41 -25.44 3.52
C LYS A 277 -12.44 -25.84 2.46
N GLY A 278 -13.59 -26.38 2.88
CA GLY A 278 -14.68 -26.72 1.97
C GLY A 278 -15.22 -25.52 1.19
N ILE A 279 -15.43 -24.39 1.88
CA ILE A 279 -15.88 -23.11 1.27
C ILE A 279 -14.81 -22.61 0.27
N LEU A 280 -13.54 -22.64 0.66
CA LEU A 280 -12.44 -22.14 -0.15
C LEU A 280 -12.29 -22.96 -1.46
N ILE A 281 -12.42 -24.27 -1.39
CA ILE A 281 -12.35 -25.17 -2.55
C ILE A 281 -13.60 -25.00 -3.43
N GLY A 282 -14.76 -24.93 -2.81
CA GLY A 282 -16.05 -24.86 -3.50
C GLY A 282 -16.46 -26.18 -4.14
N LYS A 283 -17.68 -26.25 -4.71
CA LYS A 283 -18.21 -27.46 -5.34
C LYS A 283 -17.34 -27.85 -6.53
N GLY A 284 -16.78 -29.07 -6.49
CA GLY A 284 -15.90 -29.58 -7.55
C GLY A 284 -14.62 -28.74 -7.78
N GLY A 285 -14.16 -27.98 -6.77
CA GLY A 285 -12.97 -27.14 -6.89
C GLY A 285 -13.19 -25.82 -7.63
N SER A 286 -14.44 -25.46 -7.93
CA SER A 286 -14.76 -24.30 -8.79
C SER A 286 -14.26 -22.96 -8.24
N MET A 287 -14.37 -22.76 -6.93
CA MET A 287 -13.97 -21.49 -6.30
C MET A 287 -12.45 -21.35 -6.23
N LEU A 288 -11.75 -22.41 -5.85
CA LEU A 288 -10.28 -22.41 -5.83
C LEU A 288 -9.71 -22.22 -7.25
N LYS A 289 -10.33 -22.84 -8.26
CA LYS A 289 -9.97 -22.63 -9.67
C LYS A 289 -10.16 -21.18 -10.10
N LYS A 290 -11.26 -20.53 -9.66
CA LYS A 290 -11.50 -19.11 -9.95
C LYS A 290 -10.39 -18.25 -9.35
N VAL A 291 -10.10 -18.40 -8.07
CA VAL A 291 -9.00 -17.69 -7.38
C VAL A 291 -7.67 -17.91 -8.07
N GLY A 292 -7.32 -19.16 -8.38
CA GLY A 292 -6.07 -19.49 -9.06
C GLY A 292 -5.98 -18.88 -10.46
N THR A 293 -7.09 -18.83 -11.21
CA THR A 293 -7.11 -18.21 -12.54
C THR A 293 -6.93 -16.70 -12.48
N GLU A 294 -7.61 -16.02 -11.53
CA GLU A 294 -7.48 -14.57 -11.34
C GLU A 294 -6.11 -14.18 -10.80
N ALA A 295 -5.61 -14.92 -9.80
CA ALA A 295 -4.27 -14.70 -9.25
C ALA A 295 -3.18 -14.90 -10.31
N ARG A 296 -3.25 -15.97 -11.11
CA ARG A 296 -2.29 -16.23 -12.17
C ARG A 296 -2.20 -15.08 -13.15
N LYS A 297 -3.34 -14.53 -13.60
CA LYS A 297 -3.36 -13.38 -14.53
C LYS A 297 -2.67 -12.15 -13.95
N ASP A 298 -2.93 -11.84 -12.68
CA ASP A 298 -2.32 -10.68 -12.04
C ASP A 298 -0.82 -10.91 -11.77
N ILE A 299 -0.40 -12.14 -11.47
CA ILE A 299 1.01 -12.49 -11.31
C ILE A 299 1.74 -12.43 -12.67
N GLU A 300 1.10 -12.90 -13.75
CA GLU A 300 1.64 -12.78 -15.11
C GLU A 300 1.84 -11.31 -15.51
N LEU A 301 0.87 -10.45 -15.17
CA LEU A 301 0.98 -9.01 -15.41
C LEU A 301 2.09 -8.36 -14.57
N PHE A 302 2.23 -8.77 -13.30
CA PHE A 302 3.22 -8.20 -12.38
C PHE A 302 4.66 -8.55 -12.77
N PHE A 303 4.91 -9.77 -13.25
CA PHE A 303 6.26 -10.23 -13.60
C PHE A 303 6.57 -10.16 -15.10
N ASP A 304 5.59 -9.83 -15.94
CA ASP A 304 5.67 -9.86 -17.40
C ASP A 304 6.18 -11.24 -17.93
N LYS A 305 5.76 -12.32 -17.27
CA LYS A 305 6.14 -13.70 -17.59
C LYS A 305 4.95 -14.66 -17.52
N ARG A 306 5.02 -15.77 -18.26
CA ARG A 306 4.04 -16.84 -18.12
C ARG A 306 4.13 -17.49 -16.75
N VAL A 307 2.98 -17.81 -16.13
CA VAL A 307 2.92 -18.38 -14.79
C VAL A 307 2.17 -19.71 -14.76
N TYR A 308 2.79 -20.71 -14.17
CA TYR A 308 2.17 -21.98 -13.78
C TYR A 308 1.93 -21.93 -12.27
N LEU A 309 0.66 -21.83 -11.87
CA LEU A 309 0.27 -21.66 -10.47
C LEU A 309 -0.48 -22.89 -9.97
N GLU A 310 0.08 -23.52 -8.95
CA GLU A 310 -0.55 -24.63 -8.21
C GLU A 310 -0.96 -24.15 -6.81
N LEU A 311 -2.24 -24.36 -6.45
CA LEU A 311 -2.79 -23.98 -5.16
C LEU A 311 -3.25 -25.20 -4.37
N TYR A 312 -2.78 -25.31 -3.14
CA TYR A 312 -3.19 -26.31 -2.17
C TYR A 312 -3.89 -25.67 -0.97
N VAL A 313 -4.81 -26.43 -0.35
CA VAL A 313 -5.51 -25.94 0.86
C VAL A 313 -5.26 -26.90 2.00
N LYS A 314 -4.67 -26.39 3.10
CA LYS A 314 -4.38 -27.15 4.33
C LYS A 314 -5.12 -26.54 5.52
N VAL A 315 -5.57 -27.37 6.45
CA VAL A 315 -6.13 -26.91 7.72
C VAL A 315 -5.04 -26.82 8.76
N GLU A 316 -4.89 -25.66 9.36
CA GLU A 316 -3.99 -25.40 10.50
C GLU A 316 -4.80 -24.77 11.64
N PRO A 317 -5.30 -25.56 12.58
CA PRO A 317 -6.23 -25.09 13.60
C PRO A 317 -5.65 -23.97 14.47
N ASN A 318 -6.46 -22.90 14.66
CA ASN A 318 -6.13 -21.78 15.54
C ASN A 318 -4.76 -21.11 15.28
N TRP A 319 -4.30 -21.12 14.03
CA TRP A 319 -2.98 -20.60 13.66
C TRP A 319 -2.79 -19.13 14.04
N ARG A 320 -3.87 -18.31 13.99
CA ARG A 320 -3.84 -16.88 14.32
C ARG A 320 -3.49 -16.58 15.77
N ASN A 321 -3.59 -17.56 16.68
CA ASN A 321 -3.26 -17.45 18.09
C ASN A 321 -1.98 -18.22 18.50
N ARG A 322 -1.35 -18.94 17.55
CA ARG A 322 -0.17 -19.77 17.84
C ARG A 322 1.11 -19.06 17.43
N GLU A 323 1.94 -18.69 18.40
CA GLU A 323 3.20 -17.95 18.17
C GLU A 323 4.14 -18.65 17.19
N ASN A 324 4.29 -19.96 17.33
CA ASN A 324 5.14 -20.74 16.43
C ASN A 324 4.66 -20.70 14.98
N LYS A 325 3.35 -20.58 14.75
CA LYS A 325 2.79 -20.41 13.39
C LYS A 325 2.93 -18.97 12.91
N LEU A 326 2.67 -18.00 13.76
CA LEU A 326 2.89 -16.58 13.45
C LEU A 326 4.35 -16.31 13.10
N LYS A 327 5.29 -16.94 13.84
CA LYS A 327 6.72 -16.87 13.51
C LYS A 327 7.02 -17.54 12.16
N ALA A 328 6.52 -18.74 11.90
CA ALA A 328 6.72 -19.46 10.64
C ALA A 328 6.11 -18.70 9.43
N PHE A 329 5.06 -17.90 9.64
CA PHE A 329 4.40 -17.09 8.63
C PHE A 329 4.97 -15.65 8.54
N GLY A 330 6.00 -15.33 9.33
CA GLY A 330 6.71 -14.05 9.26
C GLY A 330 6.02 -12.86 9.93
N TYR A 331 5.08 -13.11 10.86
CA TYR A 331 4.41 -12.05 11.64
C TYR A 331 5.13 -11.68 12.94
N ILE A 332 6.00 -12.53 13.43
CA ILE A 332 6.79 -12.36 14.66
C ILE A 332 8.21 -12.81 14.36
N GLU A 333 9.21 -12.08 14.87
CA GLU A 333 10.63 -12.44 14.80
C GLU A 333 11.03 -13.59 15.76
#